data_5e6746121a5fa953df4db4a6f10bb763
#
_entry.id   5e6746121a5fa953df4db4a6f10bb763
#
_cell.length_a   1.000
_cell.length_b   1.000
_cell.length_c   1.000
_cell.angle_alpha   90.00
_cell.angle_beta   90.00
_cell.angle_gamma   90.00
#
_symmetry.space_group_name_H-M   'P 1'
#
loop_
_entity.id
_entity.type
_entity.pdbx_description
1 polymer ?
#
loop_
_entity_poly.entity_id
_entity_poly.type
_entity_poly.pdbx_seq_one_letter_code
_entity_poly.pdbx_strand_id
1 'polypeptide(L)'
;MIRVVAVNGMPRCGKDTFIDLCIEKLGNRGRKTSSIDFVKKIAFYCGWRGEKNQKNRKFLSDMKDILTEWGDIPYKEIEKAIKVWEIWNERHQIKDDCYIFVCIREPKELEKAKERLGATCILVRRNDAEGALVSNHADEEVFDFTYDYIIDNNSDLAQLEDSADLLIEELERVDE
;
A
#
# COMPACT_ATOMS: atom_id res chain seq x y z
N MET A 1 3.11 19.35 -1.13
CA MET A 1 4.14 18.27 -1.29
C MET A 1 3.43 16.93 -1.48
N ILE A 2 4.09 15.87 -2.05
CA ILE A 2 3.54 14.50 -1.97
C ILE A 2 4.19 13.76 -0.83
N ARG A 3 3.35 13.18 0.04
CA ARG A 3 3.75 12.30 1.14
C ARG A 3 3.42 10.87 0.79
N VAL A 4 4.37 9.99 1.02
CA VAL A 4 4.20 8.56 0.73
C VAL A 4 3.83 7.84 2.03
N VAL A 5 2.75 7.07 1.99
CA VAL A 5 2.29 6.23 3.10
C VAL A 5 2.33 4.78 2.64
N ALA A 6 3.30 4.01 3.11
CA ALA A 6 3.43 2.59 2.79
C ALA A 6 2.54 1.77 3.73
N VAL A 7 1.60 1.01 3.18
CA VAL A 7 0.61 0.27 3.97
C VAL A 7 0.77 -1.23 3.75
N ASN A 8 1.01 -1.96 4.82
CA ASN A 8 1.11 -3.41 4.88
C ASN A 8 -0.04 -4.03 5.69
N GLY A 9 -0.15 -5.32 5.65
CA GLY A 9 -1.13 -6.11 6.41
C GLY A 9 -1.45 -7.43 5.74
N MET A 10 -1.83 -8.40 6.54
CA MET A 10 -2.23 -9.74 6.10
C MET A 10 -3.37 -9.71 5.08
N PRO A 11 -3.52 -10.75 4.25
CA PRO A 11 -4.71 -10.89 3.41
C PRO A 11 -6.00 -10.79 4.23
N ARG A 12 -6.96 -9.99 3.76
CA ARG A 12 -8.29 -9.77 4.40
C ARG A 12 -8.28 -9.02 5.73
N CYS A 13 -7.17 -8.40 6.14
CA CYS A 13 -7.12 -7.56 7.33
C CYS A 13 -7.91 -6.24 7.22
N GLY A 14 -8.44 -5.90 6.04
CA GLY A 14 -9.17 -4.65 5.80
C GLY A 14 -8.32 -3.48 5.31
N LYS A 15 -7.06 -3.73 4.93
CA LYS A 15 -6.13 -2.72 4.43
C LYS A 15 -6.68 -1.85 3.29
N ASP A 16 -7.28 -2.48 2.28
CA ASP A 16 -7.85 -1.74 1.14
C ASP A 16 -9.01 -0.83 1.58
N THR A 17 -9.89 -1.32 2.46
CA THR A 17 -10.99 -0.52 3.04
C THR A 17 -10.45 0.66 3.83
N PHE A 18 -9.44 0.45 4.67
CA PHE A 18 -8.80 1.51 5.45
C PHE A 18 -8.21 2.61 4.55
N ILE A 19 -7.47 2.21 3.51
CA ILE A 19 -6.92 3.17 2.54
C ILE A 19 -8.03 3.93 1.82
N ASP A 20 -9.09 3.26 1.41
CA ASP A 20 -10.21 3.88 0.70
C ASP A 20 -10.93 4.91 1.60
N LEU A 21 -11.08 4.65 2.91
CA LEU A 21 -11.58 5.61 3.90
C LEU A 21 -10.64 6.83 4.03
N CYS A 22 -9.33 6.62 4.14
CA CYS A 22 -8.37 7.73 4.16
C CYS A 22 -8.47 8.59 2.88
N ILE A 23 -8.60 7.97 1.72
CA ILE A 23 -8.72 8.69 0.44
C ILE A 23 -10.03 9.45 0.36
N GLU A 24 -11.14 8.89 0.84
CA GLU A 24 -12.43 9.59 0.88
C GLU A 24 -12.33 10.90 1.67
N LYS A 25 -11.67 10.88 2.82
CA LYS A 25 -11.42 12.08 3.65
C LYS A 25 -10.50 13.10 2.97
N LEU A 26 -9.44 12.64 2.34
CA LEU A 26 -8.49 13.49 1.64
C LEU A 26 -9.04 14.03 0.30
N GLY A 27 -10.05 13.40 -0.25
CA GLY A 27 -10.65 13.77 -1.55
C GLY A 27 -9.61 13.75 -2.68
N ASN A 28 -9.44 14.88 -3.36
CA ASN A 28 -8.49 15.00 -4.46
C ASN A 28 -7.01 14.97 -4.03
N ARG A 29 -6.72 15.05 -2.74
CA ARG A 29 -5.36 14.96 -2.16
C ARG A 29 -4.92 13.53 -1.87
N GLY A 30 -5.80 12.54 -1.99
CA GLY A 30 -5.51 11.12 -1.73
C GLY A 30 -5.41 10.28 -3.01
N ARG A 31 -4.44 9.37 -3.09
CA ARG A 31 -4.30 8.37 -4.17
C ARG A 31 -3.80 7.05 -3.61
N LYS A 32 -4.10 5.95 -4.34
CA LYS A 32 -3.62 4.61 -4.02
C LYS A 32 -2.87 3.99 -5.19
N THR A 33 -1.79 3.28 -4.88
CA THR A 33 -1.07 2.40 -5.80
C THR A 33 -0.55 1.17 -5.07
N SER A 34 -0.04 0.20 -5.80
CA SER A 34 0.51 -1.02 -5.19
C SER A 34 1.70 -1.54 -5.99
N SER A 35 2.68 -2.14 -5.30
CA SER A 35 3.83 -2.81 -5.93
C SER A 35 3.41 -3.95 -6.88
N ILE A 36 2.20 -4.49 -6.73
CA ILE A 36 1.68 -5.57 -7.59
C ILE A 36 0.89 -5.06 -8.80
N ASP A 37 0.58 -3.76 -8.92
CA ASP A 37 -0.34 -3.28 -9.95
C ASP A 37 0.24 -3.43 -11.36
N PHE A 38 1.54 -3.19 -11.53
CA PHE A 38 2.21 -3.41 -12.81
C PHE A 38 2.29 -4.90 -13.17
N VAL A 39 2.58 -5.75 -12.19
CA VAL A 39 2.58 -7.20 -12.36
C VAL A 39 1.22 -7.71 -12.82
N LYS A 40 0.13 -7.21 -12.22
CA LYS A 40 -1.24 -7.54 -12.67
C LYS A 40 -1.51 -7.13 -14.11
N LYS A 41 -0.98 -5.98 -14.56
CA LYS A 41 -1.11 -5.56 -15.96
C LYS A 41 -0.42 -6.56 -16.91
N ILE A 42 0.81 -6.98 -16.59
CA ILE A 42 1.52 -8.00 -17.37
C ILE A 42 0.76 -9.33 -17.33
N ALA A 43 0.33 -9.78 -16.15
CA ALA A 43 -0.43 -11.01 -15.98
C ALA A 43 -1.72 -11.02 -16.82
N PHE A 44 -2.39 -9.87 -16.94
CA PHE A 44 -3.57 -9.71 -17.78
C PHE A 44 -3.24 -9.99 -19.26
N TYR A 45 -2.11 -9.50 -19.78
CA TYR A 45 -1.64 -9.83 -21.13
C TYR A 45 -1.29 -11.30 -21.28
N CYS A 46 -0.86 -11.98 -20.22
CA CYS A 46 -0.63 -13.42 -20.19
C CYS A 46 -1.91 -14.26 -20.04
N GLY A 47 -3.10 -13.64 -19.99
CA GLY A 47 -4.37 -14.36 -19.93
C GLY A 47 -5.02 -14.43 -18.55
N TRP A 48 -4.40 -13.93 -17.49
CA TRP A 48 -5.04 -13.80 -16.18
C TRP A 48 -6.23 -12.81 -16.23
N ARG A 49 -7.34 -13.13 -15.53
CA ARG A 49 -8.58 -12.34 -15.59
C ARG A 49 -9.07 -11.90 -14.20
N GLY A 50 -8.19 -11.91 -13.19
CA GLY A 50 -8.51 -11.44 -11.84
C GLY A 50 -8.87 -12.52 -10.84
N GLU A 51 -8.78 -13.79 -11.23
CA GLU A 51 -9.11 -14.92 -10.34
C GLU A 51 -8.14 -14.95 -9.13
N LYS A 52 -8.70 -15.14 -7.92
CA LYS A 52 -7.95 -15.09 -6.66
C LYS A 52 -7.69 -16.49 -6.05
N ASN A 53 -7.55 -17.53 -6.88
CA ASN A 53 -7.18 -18.87 -6.42
C ASN A 53 -5.67 -18.99 -6.10
N GLN A 54 -5.26 -20.08 -5.44
CA GLN A 54 -3.88 -20.28 -5.01
C GLN A 54 -2.88 -20.30 -6.19
N LYS A 55 -3.25 -20.95 -7.31
CA LYS A 55 -2.42 -20.99 -8.52
C LYS A 55 -2.12 -19.58 -9.05
N ASN A 56 -3.13 -18.74 -9.13
CA ASN A 56 -2.99 -17.38 -9.66
C ASN A 56 -2.26 -16.46 -8.68
N ARG A 57 -2.42 -16.66 -7.37
CA ARG A 57 -1.64 -15.94 -6.37
C ARG A 57 -0.16 -16.27 -6.48
N LYS A 58 0.17 -17.56 -6.60
CA LYS A 58 1.55 -18.01 -6.83
C LYS A 58 2.12 -17.42 -8.13
N PHE A 59 1.38 -17.47 -9.22
CA PHE A 59 1.80 -16.89 -10.50
C PHE A 59 2.13 -15.40 -10.40
N LEU A 60 1.29 -14.60 -9.72
CA LEU A 60 1.54 -13.18 -9.52
C LEU A 60 2.76 -12.94 -8.60
N SER A 61 2.95 -13.77 -7.57
CA SER A 61 4.11 -13.68 -6.68
C SER A 61 5.39 -13.99 -7.44
N ASP A 62 5.47 -15.14 -8.12
CA ASP A 62 6.64 -15.56 -8.91
C ASP A 62 7.00 -14.50 -9.97
N MET A 63 6.00 -13.93 -10.64
CA MET A 63 6.21 -12.87 -11.63
C MET A 63 6.75 -11.59 -10.98
N LYS A 64 6.25 -11.23 -9.81
CA LYS A 64 6.76 -10.07 -9.06
C LYS A 64 8.23 -10.28 -8.69
N ASP A 65 8.58 -11.46 -8.18
CA ASP A 65 9.94 -11.80 -7.77
C ASP A 65 10.91 -11.71 -8.97
N ILE A 66 10.55 -12.29 -10.12
CA ILE A 66 11.33 -12.21 -11.36
C ILE A 66 11.54 -10.75 -11.81
N LEU A 67 10.49 -9.93 -11.79
CA LEU A 67 10.57 -8.54 -12.20
C LEU A 67 11.36 -7.66 -11.21
N THR A 68 11.34 -8.03 -9.93
CA THR A 68 12.15 -7.39 -8.90
C THR A 68 13.62 -7.73 -9.07
N GLU A 69 13.95 -9.00 -9.27
CA GLU A 69 15.31 -9.48 -9.53
C GLU A 69 15.88 -8.91 -10.83
N TRP A 70 15.09 -8.91 -11.88
CA TRP A 70 15.49 -8.39 -13.21
C TRP A 70 15.90 -6.92 -13.16
N GLY A 71 15.23 -6.09 -12.41
CA GLY A 71 15.53 -4.66 -12.46
C GLY A 71 14.71 -3.80 -11.52
N ASP A 72 14.20 -4.35 -10.43
CA ASP A 72 13.39 -3.64 -9.43
C ASP A 72 12.14 -2.96 -10.04
N ILE A 73 11.56 -3.61 -11.06
CA ILE A 73 10.50 -3.02 -11.89
C ILE A 73 9.26 -2.64 -11.06
N PRO A 74 8.75 -3.49 -10.11
CA PRO A 74 7.59 -3.11 -9.30
C PRO A 74 7.82 -1.81 -8.51
N TYR A 75 9.01 -1.61 -7.96
CA TYR A 75 9.36 -0.42 -7.21
C TYR A 75 9.49 0.82 -8.12
N LYS A 76 10.16 0.69 -9.27
CA LYS A 76 10.26 1.77 -10.26
C LYS A 76 8.91 2.25 -10.76
N GLU A 77 7.92 1.36 -10.86
CA GLU A 77 6.55 1.74 -11.24
C GLU A 77 5.84 2.52 -10.11
N ILE A 78 6.16 2.26 -8.82
CA ILE A 78 5.71 3.12 -7.71
C ILE A 78 6.31 4.52 -7.85
N GLU A 79 7.63 4.64 -8.04
CA GLU A 79 8.30 5.94 -8.22
C GLU A 79 7.71 6.72 -9.40
N LYS A 80 7.42 6.03 -10.49
CA LYS A 80 6.77 6.62 -11.66
C LYS A 80 5.34 7.09 -11.37
N ALA A 81 4.56 6.32 -10.61
CA ALA A 81 3.21 6.71 -10.20
C ALA A 81 3.23 7.98 -9.34
N ILE A 82 4.19 8.10 -8.41
CA ILE A 82 4.41 9.30 -7.60
C ILE A 82 4.69 10.50 -8.50
N LYS A 83 5.66 10.38 -9.43
CA LYS A 83 6.01 11.47 -10.36
C LYS A 83 4.84 11.91 -11.24
N VAL A 84 4.06 10.96 -11.75
CA VAL A 84 2.87 11.27 -12.54
C VAL A 84 1.87 12.08 -11.70
N TRP A 85 1.73 11.75 -10.44
CA TRP A 85 0.82 12.47 -9.56
C TRP A 85 1.36 13.83 -9.10
N GLU A 86 2.67 13.98 -8.93
CA GLU A 86 3.31 15.29 -8.71
C GLU A 86 2.96 16.26 -9.85
N ILE A 87 3.17 15.81 -11.10
CA ILE A 87 2.83 16.61 -12.30
C ILE A 87 1.33 16.94 -12.35
N TRP A 88 0.47 16.01 -11.96
CA TRP A 88 -0.97 16.24 -11.92
C TRP A 88 -1.33 17.32 -10.89
N ASN A 89 -0.77 17.25 -9.67
CA ASN A 89 -1.00 18.22 -8.60
C ASN A 89 -0.54 19.63 -9.00
N GLU A 90 0.65 19.74 -9.60
CA GLU A 90 1.17 21.01 -10.12
C GLU A 90 0.22 21.63 -11.15
N ARG A 91 -0.25 20.85 -12.10
CA ARG A 91 -1.21 21.31 -13.14
C ARG A 91 -2.54 21.76 -12.57
N HIS A 92 -3.00 21.15 -11.48
CA HIS A 92 -4.26 21.49 -10.83
C HIS A 92 -4.09 22.49 -9.69
N GLN A 93 -2.87 23.00 -9.49
CA GLN A 93 -2.53 24.02 -8.48
C GLN A 93 -2.96 23.63 -7.07
N ILE A 94 -2.83 22.34 -6.70
CA ILE A 94 -3.12 21.86 -5.36
C ILE A 94 -1.99 22.33 -4.45
N LYS A 95 -2.32 23.16 -3.46
CA LYS A 95 -1.36 23.80 -2.54
C LYS A 95 -1.11 22.97 -1.29
N ASP A 96 -2.12 22.22 -0.88
CA ASP A 96 -2.05 21.40 0.33
C ASP A 96 -1.25 20.13 0.08
N ASP A 97 -0.80 19.51 1.14
CA ASP A 97 -0.12 18.22 1.06
C ASP A 97 -1.03 17.13 0.53
N CYS A 98 -0.46 16.33 -0.34
CA CYS A 98 -1.13 15.22 -1.00
C CYS A 98 -0.51 13.90 -0.54
N TYR A 99 -1.31 12.86 -0.43
CA TYR A 99 -0.91 11.57 0.14
C TYR A 99 -1.07 10.45 -0.88
N ILE A 100 0.00 9.70 -1.12
CA ILE A 100 -0.08 8.47 -1.91
C ILE A 100 0.09 7.24 -1.01
N PHE A 101 -0.97 6.46 -0.90
CA PHE A 101 -0.96 5.19 -0.18
C PHE A 101 -0.42 4.09 -1.10
N VAL A 102 0.67 3.48 -0.69
CA VAL A 102 1.35 2.43 -1.45
C VAL A 102 1.20 1.11 -0.73
N CYS A 103 0.47 0.16 -1.34
CA CYS A 103 0.37 -1.19 -0.78
C CYS A 103 1.67 -1.96 -1.03
N ILE A 104 2.43 -2.22 0.01
CA ILE A 104 3.70 -2.97 0.00
C ILE A 104 3.58 -4.11 1.01
N ARG A 105 4.12 -5.29 0.70
CA ARG A 105 4.07 -6.45 1.60
C ARG A 105 5.44 -6.89 2.10
N GLU A 106 6.46 -6.82 1.27
CA GLU A 106 7.79 -7.30 1.64
C GLU A 106 8.54 -6.27 2.51
N PRO A 107 9.16 -6.69 3.65
CA PRO A 107 9.93 -5.81 4.53
C PRO A 107 11.01 -5.03 3.79
N LYS A 108 11.74 -5.68 2.88
CA LYS A 108 12.79 -5.04 2.06
C LYS A 108 12.26 -3.91 1.16
N GLU A 109 11.04 -4.03 0.66
CA GLU A 109 10.40 -2.96 -0.12
C GLU A 109 9.92 -1.82 0.80
N LEU A 110 9.46 -2.13 2.03
CA LEU A 110 9.13 -1.13 3.05
C LEU A 110 10.37 -0.33 3.48
N GLU A 111 11.51 -1.01 3.71
CA GLU A 111 12.79 -0.36 4.01
C GLU A 111 13.18 0.60 2.88
N LYS A 112 13.12 0.16 1.62
CA LYS A 112 13.38 1.02 0.46
C LYS A 112 12.43 2.22 0.40
N ALA A 113 11.14 2.03 0.66
CA ALA A 113 10.16 3.11 0.66
C ALA A 113 10.47 4.12 1.77
N LYS A 114 10.85 3.67 2.96
CA LYS A 114 11.25 4.52 4.08
C LYS A 114 12.53 5.30 3.76
N GLU A 115 13.56 4.64 3.24
CA GLU A 115 14.86 5.25 2.95
C GLU A 115 14.83 6.21 1.75
N ARG A 116 14.16 5.83 0.65
CA ARG A 116 14.23 6.57 -0.61
C ARG A 116 13.09 7.55 -0.83
N LEU A 117 11.93 7.28 -0.25
CA LEU A 117 10.71 8.08 -0.44
C LEU A 117 10.28 8.81 0.84
N GLY A 118 10.99 8.61 1.97
CA GLY A 118 10.58 9.14 3.26
C GLY A 118 9.19 8.63 3.69
N ALA A 119 8.87 7.40 3.31
CA ALA A 119 7.53 6.87 3.52
C ALA A 119 7.23 6.64 5.01
N THR A 120 6.05 7.05 5.45
CA THR A 120 5.44 6.61 6.71
C THR A 120 4.90 5.19 6.53
N CYS A 121 5.36 4.24 7.35
CA CYS A 121 5.02 2.83 7.22
C CYS A 121 3.93 2.43 8.22
N ILE A 122 2.83 1.86 7.73
CA ILE A 122 1.65 1.52 8.52
C ILE A 122 1.33 0.04 8.37
N LEU A 123 1.02 -0.61 9.50
CA LEU A 123 0.46 -1.95 9.55
C LEU A 123 -1.04 -1.88 9.85
N VAL A 124 -1.85 -2.45 8.97
CA VAL A 124 -3.26 -2.75 9.28
C VAL A 124 -3.35 -4.23 9.67
N ARG A 125 -3.82 -4.52 10.89
CA ARG A 125 -3.94 -5.89 11.38
C ARG A 125 -5.35 -6.20 11.86
N ARG A 126 -5.70 -7.50 11.82
CA ARG A 126 -6.98 -8.02 12.30
C ARG A 126 -6.76 -9.41 12.86
N ASN A 127 -7.18 -9.66 14.09
CA ASN A 127 -6.94 -10.92 14.80
C ASN A 127 -7.44 -12.14 14.01
N ASP A 128 -8.63 -12.07 13.41
CA ASP A 128 -9.19 -13.14 12.59
C ASP A 128 -8.41 -13.39 11.28
N ALA A 129 -7.65 -12.41 10.83
CA ALA A 129 -6.83 -12.53 9.62
C ALA A 129 -5.43 -13.10 9.91
N GLU A 130 -4.94 -13.01 11.16
CA GLU A 130 -3.65 -13.57 11.59
C GLU A 130 -3.62 -15.11 11.53
N GLY A 131 -4.80 -15.77 11.60
CA GLY A 131 -4.95 -17.21 11.37
C GLY A 131 -5.32 -17.59 9.94
N ALA A 132 -5.40 -16.62 9.01
CA ALA A 132 -5.72 -16.90 7.62
C ALA A 132 -4.53 -17.58 6.92
N LEU A 133 -4.85 -18.43 5.94
CA LEU A 133 -3.86 -19.14 5.14
C LEU A 133 -2.80 -18.18 4.60
N VAL A 134 -1.60 -18.28 5.11
CA VAL A 134 -0.40 -17.70 4.54
C VAL A 134 -0.30 -18.20 3.09
N SER A 135 -0.29 -17.30 2.14
CA SER A 135 -0.38 -17.65 0.72
C SER A 135 0.95 -17.56 -0.03
N ASN A 136 1.92 -16.85 0.58
CA ASN A 136 3.28 -16.69 0.05
C ASN A 136 4.21 -16.14 1.14
N HIS A 137 5.52 -16.10 0.86
CA HIS A 137 6.56 -15.62 1.78
C HIS A 137 6.32 -14.17 2.29
N ALA A 138 5.77 -13.29 1.46
CA ALA A 138 5.47 -11.92 1.85
C ALA A 138 4.37 -11.81 2.93
N ASP A 139 3.49 -12.79 3.02
CA ASP A 139 2.49 -12.86 4.10
C ASP A 139 3.12 -13.37 5.41
N GLU A 140 4.17 -14.20 5.35
CA GLU A 140 4.91 -14.70 6.53
C GLU A 140 5.70 -13.59 7.20
N GLU A 141 6.29 -12.68 6.43
CA GLU A 141 7.21 -11.64 6.88
C GLU A 141 6.51 -10.32 7.28
N VAL A 142 5.17 -10.26 7.26
CA VAL A 142 4.42 -9.00 7.54
C VAL A 142 4.77 -8.39 8.89
N PHE A 143 5.10 -9.20 9.89
CA PHE A 143 5.42 -8.73 11.26
C PHE A 143 6.92 -8.52 11.50
N ASP A 144 7.79 -8.78 10.52
CA ASP A 144 9.25 -8.65 10.65
C ASP A 144 9.76 -7.21 10.39
N PHE A 145 8.85 -6.24 10.33
CA PHE A 145 9.17 -4.84 10.09
C PHE A 145 8.68 -3.95 11.25
N THR A 146 9.43 -2.89 11.57
CA THR A 146 9.02 -1.89 12.56
C THR A 146 8.22 -0.78 11.89
N TYR A 147 6.91 -0.77 12.13
CA TYR A 147 5.98 0.20 11.59
C TYR A 147 5.92 1.47 12.43
N ASP A 148 5.67 2.60 11.78
CA ASP A 148 5.49 3.89 12.44
C ASP A 148 4.09 3.95 13.11
N TYR A 149 3.07 3.32 12.50
CA TYR A 149 1.72 3.20 13.04
C TYR A 149 1.17 1.78 12.87
N ILE A 150 0.34 1.36 13.84
CA ILE A 150 -0.40 0.10 13.79
C ILE A 150 -1.89 0.41 13.93
N ILE A 151 -2.68 -0.04 12.96
CA ILE A 151 -4.13 0.12 12.91
C ILE A 151 -4.79 -1.22 13.22
N ASP A 152 -5.46 -1.30 14.35
CA ASP A 152 -6.20 -2.48 14.77
C ASP A 152 -7.63 -2.47 14.21
N ASN A 153 -7.91 -3.34 13.25
CA ASN A 153 -9.22 -3.49 12.61
C ASN A 153 -9.98 -4.71 13.19
N ASN A 154 -10.22 -4.69 14.50
CA ASN A 154 -10.88 -5.79 15.23
C ASN A 154 -12.36 -5.52 15.53
N SER A 155 -12.87 -4.37 15.16
CA SER A 155 -14.24 -3.93 15.41
C SER A 155 -15.03 -3.71 14.13
N ASP A 156 -15.97 -2.79 14.15
CA ASP A 156 -16.82 -2.46 13.03
C ASP A 156 -16.19 -1.42 12.07
N LEU A 157 -16.92 -1.08 11.03
CA LEU A 157 -16.49 -0.13 10.02
C LEU A 157 -16.36 1.29 10.58
N ALA A 158 -17.22 1.68 11.54
CA ALA A 158 -17.20 3.01 12.14
C ALA A 158 -15.88 3.26 12.89
N GLN A 159 -15.41 2.26 13.67
CA GLN A 159 -14.13 2.37 14.35
C GLN A 159 -12.93 2.42 13.38
N LEU A 160 -13.02 1.71 12.25
CA LEU A 160 -11.98 1.79 11.21
C LEU A 160 -11.97 3.17 10.55
N GLU A 161 -13.14 3.79 10.40
CA GLU A 161 -13.31 5.16 9.92
C GLU A 161 -12.70 6.17 10.90
N ASP A 162 -12.99 6.05 12.21
CA ASP A 162 -12.37 6.87 13.26
C ASP A 162 -10.83 6.73 13.23
N SER A 163 -10.32 5.52 13.00
CA SER A 163 -8.88 5.28 12.88
C SER A 163 -8.27 5.94 11.65
N ALA A 164 -9.02 6.03 10.55
CA ALA A 164 -8.59 6.74 9.36
C ALA A 164 -8.55 8.27 9.59
N ASP A 165 -9.54 8.82 10.33
CA ASP A 165 -9.56 10.22 10.72
C ASP A 165 -8.35 10.58 11.57
N LEU A 166 -8.10 9.82 12.63
CA LEU A 166 -6.97 10.03 13.53
C LEU A 166 -5.63 9.96 12.79
N LEU A 167 -5.47 8.99 11.88
CA LEU A 167 -4.25 8.89 11.08
C LEU A 167 -4.02 10.13 10.22
N ILE A 168 -5.05 10.62 9.52
CA ILE A 168 -4.91 11.81 8.67
C ILE A 168 -4.57 13.03 9.52
N GLU A 169 -5.22 13.22 10.67
CA GLU A 169 -4.88 14.29 11.60
C GLU A 169 -3.43 14.22 12.08
N GLU A 170 -2.93 13.02 12.40
CA GLU A 170 -1.53 12.82 12.81
C GLU A 170 -0.55 13.14 11.67
N LEU A 171 -0.85 12.67 10.45
CA LEU A 171 -0.02 12.94 9.28
C LEU A 171 0.03 14.43 8.92
N GLU A 172 -1.03 15.18 9.19
CA GLU A 172 -1.10 16.63 8.96
C GLU A 172 -0.42 17.45 10.06
N ARG A 173 -0.32 16.93 11.31
CA ARG A 173 0.33 17.63 12.45
C ARG A 173 1.86 17.58 12.43
N VAL A 174 2.45 16.55 11.85
CA VAL A 174 3.93 16.34 11.87
C VAL A 174 4.70 17.49 11.19
N ASP A 175 4.02 18.48 10.65
CA ASP A 175 4.56 19.58 9.85
C ASP A 175 4.41 20.99 10.45
N GLU A 176 3.86 21.09 11.66
CA GLU A 176 3.87 22.33 12.43
C GLU A 176 5.09 22.38 13.39
#